data_474b6c52c69acf1bccbc8fe2389fc91e
#
_entry.id   474b6c52c69acf1bccbc8fe2389fc91e
#
_cell.length_a   1.000
_cell.length_b   1.000
_cell.length_c   1.000
_cell.angle_alpha   90.00
_cell.angle_beta   90.00
_cell.angle_gamma   90.00
#
_symmetry.space_group_name_H-M   'P 1'
#
loop_
_entity.id
_entity.type
_entity.pdbx_description
1 polymer ?
#
loop_
_entity_poly.entity_id
_entity_poly.type
_entity_poly.pdbx_seq_one_letter_code
_entity_poly.pdbx_strand_id
1 'polypeptide(L)'
;DTPGEYPMVYQVANSAGDVQKLPVTVEIYDPSKEAQKPLIELSQYLVYTPTGTAIDPWSYVEQITMGGIKFQRGEDGVLRDPKPAEKQERTAITADEVQITNQADFNTPGTYEILYQITDDSGKESVTGQVRLIVVVR
;
A
#
# COMPACT_ATOMS: atom_id res chain seq x y z
N ASP A 1 -11.73 13.58 -19.54
CA ASP A 1 -10.43 14.08 -19.09
C ASP A 1 -9.37 13.00 -19.19
N THR A 2 -8.20 13.39 -19.68
CA THR A 2 -7.09 12.46 -19.85
C THR A 2 -6.26 12.44 -18.57
N PRO A 3 -5.96 11.27 -17.99
CA PRO A 3 -5.06 11.20 -16.85
C PRO A 3 -3.67 11.69 -17.19
N GLY A 4 -3.00 12.33 -16.24
CA GLY A 4 -1.67 12.83 -16.39
C GLY A 4 -1.41 14.04 -15.51
N GLU A 5 -0.31 14.70 -15.76
CA GLU A 5 0.04 15.93 -15.07
C GLU A 5 -0.30 17.13 -15.95
N TYR A 6 -0.99 18.08 -15.36
CA TYR A 6 -1.37 19.31 -16.06
C TYR A 6 -0.94 20.51 -15.24
N PRO A 7 -0.24 21.48 -15.85
CA PRO A 7 0.07 22.71 -15.15
C PRO A 7 -1.20 23.51 -14.91
N MET A 8 -1.40 23.91 -13.68
CA MET A 8 -2.50 24.79 -13.31
C MET A 8 -1.92 26.03 -12.63
N VAL A 9 -2.59 27.15 -12.84
CA VAL A 9 -2.21 28.40 -12.23
C VAL A 9 -3.34 28.86 -11.33
N TYR A 10 -3.11 28.90 -10.03
CA TYR A 10 -4.02 29.48 -9.09
C TYR A 10 -3.75 30.96 -8.96
N GLN A 11 -4.82 31.74 -9.02
CA GLN A 11 -4.75 33.18 -8.78
C GLN A 11 -5.22 33.45 -7.37
N VAL A 12 -4.34 34.04 -6.57
CA VAL A 12 -4.66 34.39 -5.20
C VAL A 12 -4.53 35.90 -5.07
N ALA A 13 -5.63 36.56 -4.73
CA ALA A 13 -5.62 37.98 -4.44
C ALA A 13 -5.25 38.18 -2.98
N ASN A 14 -4.21 38.99 -2.71
CA ASN A 14 -3.85 39.33 -1.36
C ASN A 14 -4.71 40.51 -0.85
N SER A 15 -4.49 40.92 0.39
CA SER A 15 -5.26 42.00 1.01
C SER A 15 -5.08 43.37 0.34
N ALA A 16 -4.01 43.52 -0.42
CA ALA A 16 -3.76 44.76 -1.19
C ALA A 16 -4.33 44.72 -2.58
N GLY A 17 -5.01 43.61 -2.96
CA GLY A 17 -5.61 43.46 -4.27
C GLY A 17 -4.65 42.93 -5.33
N ASP A 18 -3.41 42.61 -4.97
CA ASP A 18 -2.50 42.00 -5.91
C ASP A 18 -2.85 40.54 -6.16
N VAL A 19 -2.71 40.12 -7.40
CA VAL A 19 -2.97 38.74 -7.78
C VAL A 19 -1.65 38.03 -7.97
N GLN A 20 -1.45 36.98 -7.19
CA GLN A 20 -0.27 36.11 -7.33
C GLN A 20 -0.68 34.85 -8.08
N LYS A 21 0.13 34.51 -9.06
CA LYS A 21 -0.06 33.28 -9.81
C LYS A 21 0.94 32.25 -9.30
N LEU A 22 0.40 31.18 -8.72
CA LEU A 22 1.21 30.08 -8.24
C LEU A 22 1.11 28.94 -9.24
N PRO A 23 2.23 28.56 -9.90
CA PRO A 23 2.22 27.40 -10.76
C PRO A 23 2.08 26.15 -9.89
N VAL A 24 1.07 25.35 -10.17
CA VAL A 24 0.83 24.12 -9.47
C VAL A 24 0.66 23.03 -10.49
N THR A 25 1.42 21.93 -10.33
CA THR A 25 1.22 20.75 -11.14
C THR A 25 0.17 19.88 -10.49
N VAL A 26 -0.91 19.63 -11.18
CA VAL A 26 -1.99 18.78 -10.69
C VAL A 26 -1.95 17.46 -11.45
N GLU A 27 -1.79 16.38 -10.72
CA GLU A 27 -1.90 15.05 -11.28
C GLU A 27 -3.36 14.69 -11.40
N ILE A 28 -3.80 14.35 -12.61
CA ILE A 28 -5.17 13.92 -12.83
C ILE A 28 -5.30 12.48 -12.39
N TYR A 29 -6.17 12.28 -11.42
CA TYR A 29 -6.47 10.97 -10.86
C TYR A 29 -7.21 10.11 -11.88
N ASP A 30 -6.67 8.91 -12.13
CA ASP A 30 -7.30 7.91 -12.97
C ASP A 30 -7.92 6.83 -12.08
N PRO A 31 -9.25 6.84 -11.90
CA PRO A 31 -9.89 5.85 -11.03
C PRO A 31 -9.63 4.40 -11.47
N SER A 32 -9.45 4.15 -12.77
CA SER A 32 -9.20 2.79 -13.23
C SER A 32 -7.81 2.31 -12.83
N LYS A 33 -6.79 3.17 -12.84
CA LYS A 33 -5.45 2.82 -12.38
C LYS A 33 -5.41 2.63 -10.87
N GLU A 34 -6.04 3.53 -10.12
CA GLU A 34 -6.09 3.39 -8.67
C GLU A 34 -6.87 2.15 -8.25
N ALA A 35 -7.94 1.81 -8.96
CA ALA A 35 -8.69 0.59 -8.71
C ALA A 35 -7.89 -0.68 -9.01
N GLN A 36 -6.84 -0.58 -9.85
CA GLN A 36 -5.97 -1.71 -10.17
C GLN A 36 -4.81 -1.88 -9.20
N LYS A 37 -4.46 -0.84 -8.44
CA LYS A 37 -3.38 -0.95 -7.46
C LYS A 37 -3.76 -1.92 -6.36
N PRO A 38 -2.88 -2.88 -6.06
CA PRO A 38 -3.12 -3.73 -4.91
C PRO A 38 -3.21 -2.92 -3.62
N LEU A 39 -4.14 -3.29 -2.76
CA LEU A 39 -4.29 -2.66 -1.46
C LEU A 39 -3.97 -3.69 -0.39
N ILE A 40 -2.90 -3.43 0.37
CA ILE A 40 -2.50 -4.30 1.48
C ILE A 40 -3.08 -3.72 2.76
N GLU A 41 -3.86 -4.52 3.47
CA GLU A 41 -4.43 -4.14 4.74
C GLU A 41 -3.80 -4.98 5.86
N LEU A 42 -3.32 -4.29 6.88
CA LEU A 42 -2.70 -4.92 8.04
C LEU A 42 -3.70 -4.97 9.20
N SER A 43 -3.56 -5.98 10.05
CA SER A 43 -4.34 -6.05 11.30
C SER A 43 -3.96 -4.94 12.27
N GLN A 44 -2.70 -4.50 12.22
CA GLN A 44 -2.18 -3.38 13.00
C GLN A 44 -1.18 -2.61 12.15
N TYR A 45 -1.12 -1.30 12.35
CA TYR A 45 -0.16 -0.43 11.66
C TYR A 45 0.91 0.10 12.60
N LEU A 46 0.78 -0.19 13.88
CA LEU A 46 1.74 0.17 14.91
C LEU A 46 1.84 -1.00 15.90
N VAL A 47 3.04 -1.49 16.10
CA VAL A 47 3.31 -2.66 16.95
C VAL A 47 4.42 -2.30 17.93
N TYR A 48 4.23 -2.72 19.19
CA TYR A 48 5.26 -2.61 20.22
C TYR A 48 5.80 -4.00 20.50
N THR A 49 7.12 -4.10 20.59
CA THR A 49 7.76 -5.38 20.94
C THR A 49 8.91 -5.13 21.93
N PRO A 50 9.14 -6.05 22.90
CA PRO A 50 10.29 -5.95 23.80
C PRO A 50 11.60 -6.11 23.04
N THR A 51 12.65 -5.45 23.55
CA THR A 51 14.00 -5.64 23.01
C THR A 51 14.38 -7.12 23.03
N GLY A 52 14.87 -7.61 21.91
CA GLY A 52 15.26 -9.02 21.75
C GLY A 52 14.15 -9.92 21.25
N THR A 53 12.93 -9.41 21.06
CA THR A 53 11.79 -10.19 20.55
C THR A 53 11.44 -9.75 19.13
N ALA A 54 11.74 -10.59 18.15
CA ALA A 54 11.37 -10.31 16.75
C ALA A 54 9.88 -10.60 16.52
N ILE A 55 9.33 -9.91 15.52
CA ILE A 55 7.97 -10.17 15.04
C ILE A 55 8.03 -10.79 13.66
N ASP A 56 6.96 -11.48 13.27
CA ASP A 56 6.81 -11.99 11.91
C ASP A 56 5.97 -10.97 11.10
N PRO A 57 6.59 -10.23 10.17
CA PRO A 57 5.86 -9.22 9.42
C PRO A 57 4.67 -9.76 8.64
N TRP A 58 4.77 -10.96 8.09
CA TRP A 58 3.68 -11.57 7.33
C TRP A 58 2.45 -11.81 8.19
N SER A 59 2.62 -12.08 9.49
CA SER A 59 1.51 -12.37 10.38
C SER A 59 0.54 -11.18 10.54
N TYR A 60 0.95 -9.97 10.18
CA TYR A 60 0.11 -8.77 10.27
C TYR A 60 -0.65 -8.48 8.99
N VAL A 61 -0.38 -9.18 7.90
CA VAL A 61 -1.13 -9.01 6.66
C VAL A 61 -2.48 -9.69 6.79
N GLU A 62 -3.53 -8.90 6.79
CA GLU A 62 -4.90 -9.38 7.01
C GLU A 62 -5.61 -9.65 5.71
N GLN A 63 -5.46 -8.75 4.74
CA GLN A 63 -6.17 -8.80 3.48
C GLN A 63 -5.37 -8.07 2.41
N ILE A 64 -5.42 -8.58 1.19
CA ILE A 64 -4.90 -7.88 0.02
C ILE A 64 -6.00 -7.83 -1.03
N THR A 65 -6.33 -6.64 -1.52
CA THR A 65 -7.24 -6.47 -2.63
C THR A 65 -6.43 -6.29 -3.90
N MET A 66 -6.66 -7.14 -4.89
CA MET A 66 -5.95 -7.11 -6.16
C MET A 66 -6.91 -7.42 -7.29
N GLY A 67 -6.95 -6.54 -8.30
CA GLY A 67 -7.86 -6.71 -9.42
C GLY A 67 -9.33 -6.74 -9.02
N GLY A 68 -9.69 -6.01 -7.97
CA GLY A 68 -11.05 -5.99 -7.45
C GLY A 68 -11.42 -7.19 -6.59
N ILE A 69 -10.49 -8.11 -6.35
CA ILE A 69 -10.70 -9.32 -5.58
C ILE A 69 -10.08 -9.14 -4.19
N LYS A 70 -10.83 -9.45 -3.15
CA LYS A 70 -10.37 -9.38 -1.77
C LYS A 70 -9.86 -10.75 -1.32
N PHE A 71 -8.54 -10.86 -1.18
CA PHE A 71 -7.90 -12.07 -0.68
C PHE A 71 -7.73 -11.93 0.83
N GLN A 72 -8.36 -12.83 1.57
CA GLN A 72 -8.42 -12.76 3.03
C GLN A 72 -7.58 -13.87 3.65
N ARG A 73 -6.97 -13.56 4.80
CA ARG A 73 -6.12 -14.52 5.49
C ARG A 73 -6.92 -15.70 6.02
N GLY A 74 -6.45 -16.89 5.67
CA GLY A 74 -6.94 -18.13 6.22
C GLY A 74 -6.11 -18.59 7.43
N GLU A 75 -6.50 -19.69 8.04
CA GLU A 75 -5.82 -20.22 9.22
C GLU A 75 -4.37 -20.64 8.94
N ASP A 76 -4.10 -21.03 7.69
CA ASP A 76 -2.76 -21.43 7.27
C ASP A 76 -1.85 -20.25 6.89
N GLY A 77 -2.33 -19.02 7.03
CA GLY A 77 -1.57 -17.82 6.70
C GLY A 77 -1.56 -17.47 5.22
N VAL A 78 -2.25 -18.21 4.38
CA VAL A 78 -2.39 -17.90 2.96
C VAL A 78 -3.64 -17.05 2.77
N LEU A 79 -3.53 -15.99 1.97
CA LEU A 79 -4.68 -15.16 1.62
C LEU A 79 -5.43 -15.81 0.47
N ARG A 80 -6.73 -15.96 0.61
CA ARG A 80 -7.57 -16.58 -0.40
C ARG A 80 -8.83 -15.78 -0.66
N ASP A 81 -9.29 -15.85 -1.90
CA ASP A 81 -10.60 -15.33 -2.26
C ASP A 81 -11.66 -16.27 -1.67
N PRO A 82 -12.55 -15.80 -0.77
CA PRO A 82 -13.56 -16.65 -0.17
C PRO A 82 -14.63 -17.14 -1.16
N LYS A 83 -14.76 -16.46 -2.30
CA LYS A 83 -15.74 -16.83 -3.34
C LYS A 83 -15.12 -16.64 -4.72
N PRO A 84 -14.17 -17.51 -5.12
CA PRO A 84 -13.54 -17.36 -6.42
C PRO A 84 -14.55 -17.60 -7.55
N ALA A 85 -14.45 -16.75 -8.57
CA ALA A 85 -15.27 -16.92 -9.77
C ALA A 85 -14.78 -18.13 -10.57
N GLU A 86 -15.69 -18.72 -11.35
CA GLU A 86 -15.32 -19.78 -12.26
C GLU A 86 -14.28 -19.25 -13.27
N LYS A 87 -13.22 -20.00 -13.50
CA LYS A 87 -12.10 -19.65 -14.38
C LYS A 87 -11.26 -18.47 -13.89
N GLN A 88 -11.34 -18.13 -12.62
CA GLN A 88 -10.48 -17.12 -12.04
C GLN A 88 -9.04 -17.64 -11.96
N GLU A 89 -8.10 -16.90 -12.55
CA GLU A 89 -6.70 -17.33 -12.58
C GLU A 89 -6.02 -17.29 -11.22
N ARG A 90 -6.26 -16.22 -10.48
CA ARG A 90 -5.64 -16.04 -9.16
C ARG A 90 -6.71 -16.22 -8.08
N THR A 91 -6.53 -17.21 -7.23
CA THR A 91 -7.44 -17.47 -6.11
C THR A 91 -6.77 -17.32 -4.75
N ALA A 92 -5.45 -17.13 -4.73
CA ALA A 92 -4.69 -17.01 -3.49
C ALA A 92 -3.46 -16.11 -3.67
N ILE A 93 -2.98 -15.57 -2.55
CA ILE A 93 -1.72 -14.82 -2.48
C ILE A 93 -0.92 -15.40 -1.32
N THR A 94 0.32 -15.80 -1.62
CA THR A 94 1.24 -16.36 -0.63
C THR A 94 2.24 -15.31 -0.16
N ALA A 95 2.93 -15.60 0.95
CA ALA A 95 3.89 -14.67 1.54
C ALA A 95 5.04 -14.31 0.60
N ASP A 96 5.47 -15.24 -0.24
CA ASP A 96 6.57 -15.02 -1.17
C ASP A 96 6.21 -14.07 -2.32
N GLU A 97 4.94 -13.80 -2.53
CA GLU A 97 4.50 -12.81 -3.53
C GLU A 97 4.57 -11.37 -3.00
N VAL A 98 4.66 -11.19 -1.68
CA VAL A 98 4.77 -9.88 -1.05
C VAL A 98 6.22 -9.61 -0.71
N GLN A 99 6.79 -8.54 -1.25
CA GLN A 99 8.14 -8.12 -0.92
C GLN A 99 8.08 -7.37 0.40
N ILE A 100 8.76 -7.92 1.42
CA ILE A 100 8.81 -7.32 2.75
C ILE A 100 10.24 -6.84 3.00
N THR A 101 10.39 -5.53 3.16
CA THR A 101 11.66 -4.92 3.52
C THR A 101 11.63 -4.61 5.00
N ASN A 102 12.35 -5.41 5.79
CA ASN A 102 12.40 -5.29 7.23
C ASN A 102 13.71 -4.66 7.66
N GLN A 103 13.67 -3.41 8.09
CA GLN A 103 14.83 -2.67 8.57
C GLN A 103 14.88 -2.60 10.10
N ALA A 104 13.98 -3.30 10.78
CA ALA A 104 13.92 -3.27 12.22
C ALA A 104 15.08 -4.03 12.84
N ASP A 105 15.70 -3.42 13.84
CA ASP A 105 16.70 -4.08 14.70
C ASP A 105 16.02 -4.37 16.03
N PHE A 106 15.60 -5.62 16.20
CA PHE A 106 14.86 -6.02 17.40
C PHE A 106 15.73 -6.11 18.65
N ASN A 107 17.04 -5.98 18.51
CA ASN A 107 17.97 -5.98 19.64
C ASN A 107 18.31 -4.57 20.12
N THR A 108 17.83 -3.55 19.42
CA THR A 108 18.12 -2.15 19.76
C THR A 108 16.81 -1.39 19.91
N PRO A 109 16.54 -0.77 21.07
CA PRO A 109 15.34 0.05 21.23
C PRO A 109 15.28 1.17 20.19
N GLY A 110 14.10 1.42 19.62
CA GLY A 110 13.90 2.45 18.63
C GLY A 110 12.62 2.25 17.87
N THR A 111 12.36 3.16 16.92
CA THR A 111 11.20 3.09 16.04
C THR A 111 11.68 2.75 14.64
N TYR A 112 11.08 1.73 14.06
CA TYR A 112 11.46 1.19 12.76
C TYR A 112 10.26 1.05 11.85
N GLU A 113 10.50 0.94 10.54
CA GLU A 113 9.45 0.71 9.55
C GLU A 113 9.71 -0.61 8.84
N ILE A 114 8.63 -1.35 8.59
CA ILE A 114 8.63 -2.52 7.72
C ILE A 114 7.77 -2.18 6.51
N LEU A 115 8.35 -2.28 5.32
CA LEU A 115 7.67 -1.95 4.07
C LEU A 115 7.16 -3.23 3.40
N TYR A 116 5.87 -3.23 3.08
CA TYR A 116 5.23 -4.32 2.35
C TYR A 116 4.88 -3.81 0.95
N GLN A 117 5.25 -4.58 -0.07
CA GLN A 117 4.95 -4.25 -1.46
C GLN A 117 4.47 -5.48 -2.20
N ILE A 118 3.46 -5.30 -3.04
CA ILE A 118 3.02 -6.34 -3.98
C ILE A 118 2.74 -5.69 -5.32
N THR A 119 3.12 -6.38 -6.39
CA THR A 119 2.95 -5.89 -7.75
C THR A 119 1.96 -6.78 -8.49
N ASP A 120 0.99 -6.13 -9.13
CA ASP A 120 0.07 -6.79 -10.05
C ASP A 120 0.53 -6.49 -11.47
N ASP A 121 1.02 -7.50 -12.17
CA ASP A 121 1.49 -7.39 -13.54
C ASP A 121 0.58 -8.15 -14.52
N SER A 122 -0.64 -8.43 -14.12
CA SER A 122 -1.62 -9.11 -14.97
C SER A 122 -2.18 -8.24 -16.09
N GLY A 123 -2.07 -6.92 -15.94
CA GLY A 123 -2.51 -5.97 -16.96
C GLY A 123 -1.40 -5.52 -17.89
N LYS A 124 -1.67 -4.52 -18.73
CA LYS A 124 -0.68 -3.95 -19.65
C LYS A 124 0.45 -3.26 -18.93
N GLU A 125 0.17 -2.66 -17.78
CA GLU A 125 1.14 -1.99 -16.94
C GLU A 125 1.16 -2.63 -15.58
N SER A 126 2.36 -2.80 -15.03
CA SER A 126 2.49 -3.26 -13.65
C SER A 126 2.09 -2.15 -12.68
N VAL A 127 1.32 -2.50 -11.66
CA VAL A 127 0.94 -1.57 -10.60
C VAL A 127 1.37 -2.15 -9.26
N THR A 128 1.94 -1.31 -8.41
CA THR A 128 2.47 -1.74 -7.12
C THR A 128 1.70 -1.06 -6.00
N GLY A 129 1.18 -1.87 -5.07
CA GLY A 129 0.61 -1.39 -3.82
C GLY A 129 1.64 -1.55 -2.71
N GLN A 130 1.62 -0.65 -1.74
CA GLN A 130 2.53 -0.71 -0.61
C GLN A 130 1.88 -0.18 0.66
N VAL A 131 2.39 -0.68 1.79
CA VAL A 131 1.98 -0.23 3.11
C VAL A 131 3.17 -0.37 4.05
N ARG A 132 3.18 0.40 5.13
CA ARG A 132 4.23 0.35 6.14
C ARG A 132 3.66 -0.02 7.49
N LEU A 133 4.39 -0.86 8.21
CA LEU A 133 4.14 -1.18 9.61
C LEU A 133 5.18 -0.46 10.45
N ILE A 134 4.75 0.29 11.43
CA ILE A 134 5.64 0.95 12.38
C ILE A 134 5.86 0.01 13.56
N VAL A 135 7.11 -0.27 13.88
CA VAL A 135 7.50 -1.14 14.99
C VAL A 135 8.28 -0.32 16.01
N VAL A 136 7.84 -0.36 17.25
CA VAL A 136 8.54 0.28 18.36
C VAL A 136 9.14 -0.83 19.22
N VAL A 137 10.48 -0.88 19.26
CA VAL A 137 11.23 -1.79 20.11
C VAL A 137 11.60 -1.05 21.39
N ARG A 138 11.24 -1.63 22.53
CA ARG A 138 11.46 -0.96 23.83
C ARG A 138 11.72 -1.91 25.00
#